data_c68fe5200ecb9a95ffb4f34bf59a6720
#
_entry.id   c68fe5200ecb9a95ffb4f34bf59a6720
#
_cell.length_a   1.000
_cell.length_b   1.000
_cell.length_c   1.000
_cell.angle_alpha   90.00
_cell.angle_beta   90.00
_cell.angle_gamma   90.00
#
_symmetry.space_group_name_H-M   'P 1'
#
loop_
_entity.id
_entity.type
_entity.pdbx_description
1 polymer ?
#
loop_
_entity_poly.entity_id
_entity_poly.type
_entity_poly.pdbx_seq_one_letter_code
_entity_poly.pdbx_strand_id
1 'polypeptide(L)'
;MSTDTTVAKKIAEQLLQIKAIKLQPEKPFTWASGWKSPIYCDNRISLSYPKVRTYIRQALVKEIEKNFGKPELIAGVATAAIAQGALVAESMGLPFVYVRSSPKDHGRENLIE
;
A
#
# COMPACT_ATOMS: atom_id res chain seq x y z
N MET A 1 11.54 -2.60 -14.32
CA MET A 1 10.96 -3.51 -13.32
C MET A 1 9.73 -4.18 -13.90
N SER A 2 9.66 -5.49 -13.89
CA SER A 2 8.48 -6.21 -14.37
C SER A 2 7.79 -6.91 -13.20
N THR A 3 6.47 -6.75 -13.11
CA THR A 3 5.66 -7.43 -12.12
C THR A 3 5.13 -8.73 -12.73
N ASP A 4 5.11 -9.79 -11.95
CA ASP A 4 4.53 -11.06 -12.36
C ASP A 4 3.04 -10.86 -12.67
N THR A 5 2.63 -11.11 -13.90
CA THR A 5 1.26 -10.91 -14.36
C THR A 5 0.25 -11.74 -13.55
N THR A 6 0.63 -12.97 -13.18
CA THR A 6 -0.23 -13.85 -12.37
C THR A 6 -0.48 -13.26 -10.99
N VAL A 7 0.56 -12.75 -10.34
CA VAL A 7 0.47 -12.12 -9.02
C VAL A 7 -0.36 -10.84 -9.11
N ALA A 8 -0.08 -10.00 -10.11
CA ALA A 8 -0.83 -8.76 -10.31
C ALA A 8 -2.32 -9.01 -10.48
N LYS A 9 -2.68 -9.99 -11.30
CA LYS A 9 -4.08 -10.36 -11.52
C LYS A 9 -4.75 -10.87 -10.26
N LYS A 10 -4.06 -11.71 -9.48
CA LYS A 10 -4.61 -12.26 -8.25
C LYS A 10 -4.85 -11.17 -7.20
N ILE A 11 -3.92 -10.23 -7.08
CA ILE A 11 -4.10 -9.09 -6.17
C ILE A 11 -5.29 -8.25 -6.60
N ALA A 12 -5.42 -7.95 -7.89
CA ALA A 12 -6.55 -7.18 -8.41
C ALA A 12 -7.88 -7.87 -8.12
N GLU A 13 -7.96 -9.18 -8.33
CA GLU A 13 -9.16 -9.97 -8.01
C GLU A 13 -9.50 -9.90 -6.53
N GLN A 14 -8.52 -10.05 -5.65
CA GLN A 14 -8.74 -9.99 -4.21
C GLN A 14 -9.22 -8.60 -3.78
N LEU A 15 -8.62 -7.54 -4.32
CA LEU A 15 -9.01 -6.17 -3.98
C LEU A 15 -10.44 -5.85 -4.44
N LEU A 16 -10.85 -6.39 -5.60
CA LEU A 16 -12.23 -6.27 -6.06
C LEU A 16 -13.22 -7.03 -5.16
N GLN A 17 -12.85 -8.24 -4.75
CA GLN A 17 -13.69 -9.08 -3.88
C GLN A 17 -13.99 -8.42 -2.54
N ILE A 18 -12.99 -7.79 -1.93
CA ILE A 18 -13.16 -7.12 -0.62
C ILE A 18 -13.65 -5.68 -0.77
N LYS A 19 -13.93 -5.24 -2.00
CA LYS A 19 -14.41 -3.90 -2.32
C LYS A 19 -13.43 -2.78 -1.95
N ALA A 20 -12.14 -3.09 -1.95
CA ALA A 20 -11.10 -2.08 -1.87
C ALA A 20 -11.02 -1.27 -3.15
N ILE A 21 -11.37 -1.91 -4.27
CA ILE A 21 -11.53 -1.24 -5.56
C ILE A 21 -13.02 -1.23 -5.89
N LYS A 22 -13.55 -0.04 -6.20
CA LYS A 22 -14.95 0.16 -6.57
C LYS A 22 -15.02 0.81 -7.95
N LEU A 23 -15.92 0.30 -8.79
CA LEU A 23 -16.12 0.79 -10.16
C LEU A 23 -17.54 1.36 -10.27
N GLN A 24 -17.67 2.63 -10.64
CA GLN A 24 -18.96 3.30 -10.88
C GLN A 24 -18.87 4.20 -12.10
N PRO A 25 -18.89 3.63 -13.32
CA PRO A 25 -18.78 4.44 -14.54
C PRO A 25 -19.98 5.36 -14.76
N GLU A 26 -21.17 5.00 -14.30
CA GLU A 26 -22.37 5.80 -14.49
C GLU A 26 -22.55 6.92 -13.46
N LYS A 27 -22.02 6.71 -12.24
CA LYS A 27 -22.00 7.69 -11.15
C LYS A 27 -20.59 7.81 -10.62
N PRO A 28 -19.72 8.55 -11.29
CA PRO A 28 -18.30 8.63 -10.88
C PRO A 28 -18.14 9.16 -9.46
N PHE A 29 -17.12 8.65 -8.78
CA PHE A 29 -16.72 9.17 -7.48
C PHE A 29 -16.09 10.54 -7.63
N THR A 30 -16.29 11.41 -6.64
CA THR A 30 -15.59 12.69 -6.56
C THR A 30 -14.46 12.55 -5.57
N TRP A 31 -13.20 12.66 -6.05
CA TRP A 31 -12.02 12.61 -5.20
C TRP A 31 -11.86 13.92 -4.40
N ALA A 32 -11.02 13.87 -3.36
CA ALA A 32 -10.73 15.06 -2.55
C ALA A 32 -10.18 16.22 -3.39
N SER A 33 -9.52 15.93 -4.51
CA SER A 33 -9.02 16.92 -5.46
C SER A 33 -10.13 17.62 -6.27
N GLY A 34 -11.37 17.11 -6.20
CA GLY A 34 -12.49 17.58 -7.01
C GLY A 34 -12.64 16.84 -8.34
N TRP A 35 -11.68 16.00 -8.71
CA TRP A 35 -11.77 15.20 -9.92
C TRP A 35 -12.81 14.10 -9.79
N LYS A 36 -13.54 13.84 -10.88
CA LYS A 36 -14.50 12.75 -10.96
C LYS A 36 -13.82 11.53 -11.60
N SER A 37 -14.01 10.36 -11.01
CA SER A 37 -13.42 9.11 -11.53
C SER A 37 -14.42 7.97 -11.45
N PRO A 38 -14.47 7.08 -12.46
CA PRO A 38 -15.28 5.88 -12.38
C PRO A 38 -14.70 4.81 -11.47
N ILE A 39 -13.50 5.02 -10.94
CA ILE A 39 -12.81 4.07 -10.07
C ILE A 39 -12.39 4.76 -8.78
N TYR A 40 -12.54 4.04 -7.67
CA TYR A 40 -12.02 4.42 -6.36
C TYR A 40 -11.26 3.22 -5.79
N CYS A 41 -10.06 3.47 -5.28
CA CYS A 41 -9.24 2.43 -4.69
C CYS A 41 -8.75 2.85 -3.31
N ASP A 42 -9.03 2.03 -2.29
CA ASP A 42 -8.46 2.21 -0.96
C ASP A 42 -7.82 0.89 -0.51
N ASN A 43 -6.53 0.80 -0.71
CA ASN A 43 -5.78 -0.41 -0.39
C ASN A 43 -5.71 -0.71 1.12
N ARG A 44 -6.02 0.26 1.97
CA ARG A 44 -6.02 0.07 3.42
C ARG A 44 -7.10 -0.91 3.87
N ILE A 45 -8.17 -1.06 3.08
CA ILE A 45 -9.22 -2.04 3.38
C ILE A 45 -8.66 -3.45 3.46
N SER A 46 -7.62 -3.77 2.68
CA SER A 46 -6.97 -5.08 2.70
C SER A 46 -6.41 -5.45 4.08
N LEU A 47 -6.10 -4.45 4.91
CA LEU A 47 -5.56 -4.69 6.25
C LEU A 47 -6.55 -5.40 7.18
N SER A 48 -7.84 -5.28 6.91
CA SER A 48 -8.89 -5.93 7.69
C SER A 48 -9.14 -7.38 7.27
N TYR A 49 -8.49 -7.85 6.22
CA TYR A 49 -8.65 -9.20 5.68
C TYR A 49 -7.32 -9.95 5.78
N PRO A 50 -7.10 -10.73 6.84
CA PRO A 50 -5.77 -11.34 7.10
C PRO A 50 -5.18 -12.13 5.94
N LYS A 51 -5.97 -12.88 5.21
CA LYS A 51 -5.47 -13.67 4.07
C LYS A 51 -5.01 -12.77 2.93
N VAL A 52 -5.78 -11.73 2.62
CA VAL A 52 -5.44 -10.75 1.57
C VAL A 52 -4.21 -9.95 2.00
N ARG A 53 -4.21 -9.47 3.23
CA ARG A 53 -3.09 -8.73 3.80
C ARG A 53 -1.79 -9.52 3.73
N THR A 54 -1.83 -10.79 4.12
CA THR A 54 -0.66 -11.68 4.08
C THR A 54 -0.18 -11.90 2.65
N TYR A 55 -1.09 -12.14 1.73
CA TYR A 55 -0.74 -12.34 0.32
C TYR A 55 -0.05 -11.12 -0.28
N ILE A 56 -0.61 -9.93 -0.02
CA ILE A 56 -0.02 -8.68 -0.52
C ILE A 56 1.37 -8.45 0.08
N ARG A 57 1.51 -8.67 1.39
CA ARG A 57 2.81 -8.54 2.06
C ARG A 57 3.85 -9.46 1.43
N GLN A 58 3.50 -10.73 1.23
CA GLN A 58 4.40 -11.71 0.61
C GLN A 58 4.77 -11.31 -0.81
N ALA A 59 3.82 -10.82 -1.58
CA ALA A 59 4.06 -10.37 -2.95
C ALA A 59 5.01 -9.18 -2.98
N LEU A 60 4.84 -8.22 -2.06
CA LEU A 60 5.73 -7.07 -1.96
C LEU A 60 7.14 -7.47 -1.57
N VAL A 61 7.29 -8.37 -0.59
CA VAL A 61 8.60 -8.87 -0.17
C VAL A 61 9.33 -9.53 -1.34
N LYS A 62 8.63 -10.39 -2.08
CA LYS A 62 9.23 -11.07 -3.25
C LYS A 62 9.65 -10.08 -4.32
N GLU A 63 8.82 -9.07 -4.57
CA GLU A 63 9.12 -8.04 -5.58
C GLU A 63 10.35 -7.23 -5.19
N ILE A 64 10.46 -6.87 -3.90
CA ILE A 64 11.62 -6.15 -3.38
C ILE A 64 12.89 -7.00 -3.53
N GLU A 65 12.84 -8.25 -3.08
CA GLU A 65 14.00 -9.14 -3.14
C GLU A 65 14.45 -9.39 -4.58
N LYS A 66 13.49 -9.58 -5.48
CA LYS A 66 13.77 -9.84 -6.89
C LYS A 66 14.46 -8.66 -7.58
N ASN A 67 14.02 -7.44 -7.30
CA ASN A 67 14.47 -6.26 -8.03
C ASN A 67 15.58 -5.48 -7.32
N PHE A 68 15.67 -5.58 -5.99
CA PHE A 68 16.59 -4.75 -5.19
C PHE A 68 17.44 -5.54 -4.20
N GLY A 69 17.21 -6.85 -4.07
CA GLY A 69 17.88 -7.65 -3.07
C GLY A 69 17.35 -7.35 -1.67
N LYS A 70 18.23 -7.33 -0.66
CA LYS A 70 17.84 -7.03 0.71
C LYS A 70 18.17 -5.57 1.03
N PRO A 71 17.18 -4.71 1.19
CA PRO A 71 17.44 -3.32 1.59
C PRO A 71 17.85 -3.23 3.06
N GLU A 72 18.34 -2.08 3.47
CA GLU A 72 18.73 -1.83 4.86
C GLU A 72 17.56 -1.33 5.71
N LEU A 73 16.52 -0.80 5.07
CA LEU A 73 15.40 -0.16 5.74
C LEU A 73 14.19 -0.11 4.81
N ILE A 74 13.01 -0.17 5.38
CA ILE A 74 11.75 0.02 4.64
C ILE A 74 11.15 1.36 5.05
N ALA A 75 10.76 2.14 4.06
CA ALA A 75 10.08 3.42 4.29
C ALA A 75 8.69 3.37 3.67
N GLY A 76 7.67 3.70 4.44
CA GLY A 76 6.30 3.81 3.96
C GLY A 76 5.88 5.26 3.83
N VAL A 77 5.13 5.58 2.81
CA VAL A 77 4.61 6.94 2.62
C VAL A 77 3.28 7.09 3.36
N ALA A 78 3.24 8.05 4.28
CA ALA A 78 2.03 8.31 5.05
C ALA A 78 0.89 8.77 4.13
N THR A 79 -0.32 8.44 4.44
CA THR A 79 -0.74 7.59 5.57
C THR A 79 -0.94 6.15 5.12
N ALA A 80 -1.31 5.96 3.86
CA ALA A 80 -1.80 4.69 3.33
C ALA A 80 -0.76 3.57 3.39
N ALA A 81 0.52 3.88 3.30
CA ALA A 81 1.57 2.87 3.28
C ALA A 81 2.24 2.62 4.63
N ILE A 82 1.77 3.26 5.71
CA ILE A 82 2.36 3.05 7.03
C ILE A 82 2.21 1.60 7.48
N ALA A 83 0.98 1.12 7.56
CA ALA A 83 0.72 -0.23 8.06
C ALA A 83 1.31 -1.30 7.14
N GLN A 84 1.09 -1.16 5.83
CA GLN A 84 1.61 -2.13 4.85
C GLN A 84 3.14 -2.17 4.86
N GLY A 85 3.76 -1.01 4.95
CA GLY A 85 5.23 -0.92 5.04
C GLY A 85 5.77 -1.57 6.30
N ALA A 86 5.10 -1.37 7.43
CA ALA A 86 5.49 -2.01 8.70
C ALA A 86 5.40 -3.53 8.61
N LEU A 87 4.37 -4.07 7.96
CA LEU A 87 4.23 -5.50 7.76
C LEU A 87 5.36 -6.07 6.88
N VAL A 88 5.73 -5.36 5.83
CA VAL A 88 6.85 -5.74 4.96
C VAL A 88 8.15 -5.74 5.75
N ALA A 89 8.42 -4.67 6.49
CA ALA A 89 9.62 -4.55 7.31
C ALA A 89 9.71 -5.68 8.34
N GLU A 90 8.62 -6.00 9.02
CA GLU A 90 8.56 -7.09 9.99
C GLU A 90 8.90 -8.42 9.32
N SER A 91 8.33 -8.68 8.15
CA SER A 91 8.58 -9.91 7.39
C SER A 91 10.03 -10.05 6.96
N MET A 92 10.69 -8.95 6.65
CA MET A 92 12.08 -8.93 6.22
C MET A 92 13.09 -8.77 7.36
N GLY A 93 12.60 -8.51 8.58
CA GLY A 93 13.46 -8.27 9.74
C GLY A 93 14.23 -6.96 9.64
N LEU A 94 13.61 -5.92 9.10
CA LEU A 94 14.26 -4.64 8.84
C LEU A 94 13.63 -3.50 9.64
N PRO A 95 14.41 -2.42 9.90
CA PRO A 95 13.86 -1.21 10.48
C PRO A 95 12.80 -0.60 9.56
N PHE A 96 11.86 0.10 10.16
CA PHE A 96 10.81 0.79 9.43
C PHE A 96 10.73 2.26 9.85
N VAL A 97 10.53 3.14 8.86
CA VAL A 97 10.19 4.54 9.08
C VAL A 97 9.03 4.89 8.15
N TYR A 98 8.31 5.96 8.44
CA TYR A 98 7.36 6.47 7.47
C TYR A 98 7.63 7.94 7.18
N VAL A 99 7.30 8.34 5.96
CA VAL A 99 7.54 9.69 5.44
C VAL A 99 6.21 10.42 5.36
N ARG A 100 6.15 11.60 5.96
CA ARG A 100 4.96 12.45 5.93
C ARG A 100 5.03 13.38 4.72
N SER A 101 3.87 13.85 4.27
CA SER A 101 3.80 14.85 3.19
C SER A 101 4.24 16.24 3.68
N SER A 102 4.15 16.46 5.00
CA SER A 102 4.60 17.70 5.64
C SER A 102 5.04 17.39 7.06
N PRO A 103 5.94 18.21 7.66
CA PRO A 103 6.31 18.03 9.07
C PRO A 103 5.11 18.12 9.99
N LYS A 104 5.18 17.45 11.15
CA LYS A 104 4.15 17.52 12.18
C LYS A 104 4.07 18.93 12.75
N ASP A 105 2.84 19.35 13.10
CA ASP A 105 2.61 20.60 13.82
C ASP A 105 2.99 20.51 15.31
N HIS A 106 3.18 19.29 15.82
CA HIS A 106 3.44 19.02 17.24
C HIS A 106 4.62 18.06 17.41
N GLY A 107 5.13 18.00 18.64
CA GLY A 107 6.21 17.09 18.99
C GLY A 107 7.51 17.46 18.31
N ARG A 108 8.17 16.48 17.70
CA ARG A 108 9.46 16.69 17.04
C ARG A 108 9.34 17.40 15.69
N GLU A 109 8.14 17.56 15.18
CA GLU A 109 7.88 18.18 13.88
C GLU A 109 8.69 17.54 12.74
N ASN A 110 8.92 16.22 12.82
CA ASN A 110 9.71 15.50 11.83
C ASN A 110 8.91 15.19 10.58
N LEU A 111 9.54 15.24 9.43
CA LEU A 111 9.00 14.76 8.16
C LEU A 111 9.09 13.23 8.07
N ILE A 112 10.16 12.66 8.61
CA ILE A 112 10.39 11.22 8.65
C ILE A 112 10.26 10.74 10.10
N GLU A 113 9.42 9.75 10.29
CA GLU A 113 9.08 9.22 11.62
C GLU A 113 9.57 7.78 11.81
#